data_8cf00a9b740df865571b4aac5cec4ff3
#
_entry.id   8cf00a9b740df865571b4aac5cec4ff3
#
_cell.length_a   1.000
_cell.length_b   1.000
_cell.length_c   1.000
_cell.angle_alpha   90.00
_cell.angle_beta   90.00
_cell.angle_gamma   90.00
#
_symmetry.space_group_name_H-M   'P 1'
#
loop_
_entity.id
_entity.type
_entity.pdbx_description
1 polymer ?
#
loop_
_entity_poly.entity_id
_entity_poly.type
_entity_poly.pdbx_seq_one_letter_code
_entity_poly.pdbx_strand_id
1 'polypeptide(L)'
;MDTNELIEAMEQVAEQRLSLIHTALPATVISFDATTCAASVRPALTYYRSDGNTLDYPVITGVPVFMPRAGEARITYPVKKGDSCLLVFSERSLDEWLNKTEEHDPRRFDLTDAFCFVGMCPTQAISAENVELINGGTAISLTPEGAVNITGDVNITGSVTVTGDVTAGGVSLVSHTHTCPDGVTSAPN
;
A
#
# COMPACT_ATOMS: atom_id res chain seq x y z
N MET A 1 -25.14 8.97 -47.62
CA MET A 1 -24.06 8.99 -46.63
C MET A 1 -22.76 8.90 -47.40
N ASP A 2 -21.99 9.94 -47.41
CA ASP A 2 -20.69 9.97 -48.07
C ASP A 2 -19.72 9.05 -47.31
N THR A 3 -18.71 8.52 -48.01
CA THR A 3 -17.69 7.66 -47.38
C THR A 3 -16.96 8.36 -46.24
N ASN A 4 -16.75 9.67 -46.37
CA ASN A 4 -16.13 10.47 -45.30
C ASN A 4 -17.05 10.62 -44.08
N GLU A 5 -18.35 10.86 -44.26
CA GLU A 5 -19.33 10.90 -43.16
C GLU A 5 -19.40 9.58 -42.39
N LEU A 6 -19.26 8.44 -43.11
CA LEU A 6 -19.23 7.12 -42.48
C LEU A 6 -17.96 6.93 -41.63
N ILE A 7 -16.81 7.35 -42.14
CA ILE A 7 -15.52 7.26 -41.42
C ILE A 7 -15.58 8.11 -40.16
N GLU A 8 -16.01 9.37 -40.26
CA GLU A 8 -16.16 10.26 -39.09
C GLU A 8 -17.12 9.71 -38.04
N ALA A 9 -18.24 9.11 -38.46
CA ALA A 9 -19.19 8.47 -37.54
C ALA A 9 -18.56 7.27 -36.84
N MET A 10 -17.78 6.44 -37.55
CA MET A 10 -17.08 5.32 -36.96
C MET A 10 -15.99 5.75 -35.97
N GLU A 11 -15.25 6.79 -36.29
CA GLU A 11 -14.24 7.38 -35.38
C GLU A 11 -14.89 7.91 -34.10
N GLN A 12 -16.02 8.62 -34.23
CA GLN A 12 -16.76 9.12 -33.07
C GLN A 12 -17.29 7.98 -32.18
N VAL A 13 -17.79 6.91 -32.77
CA VAL A 13 -18.25 5.73 -32.01
C VAL A 13 -17.06 5.06 -31.32
N ALA A 14 -15.91 4.93 -31.99
CA ALA A 14 -14.70 4.36 -31.40
C ALA A 14 -14.21 5.19 -30.21
N GLU A 15 -14.12 6.52 -30.36
CA GLU A 15 -13.74 7.42 -29.27
C GLU A 15 -14.71 7.37 -28.09
N GLN A 16 -16.02 7.31 -28.35
CA GLN A 16 -16.99 7.12 -27.28
C GLN A 16 -16.82 5.79 -26.54
N ARG A 17 -16.47 4.72 -27.24
CA ARG A 17 -16.21 3.43 -26.60
C ARG A 17 -14.90 3.45 -25.81
N LEU A 18 -13.85 4.06 -26.33
CA LEU A 18 -12.58 4.20 -25.63
C LEU A 18 -12.71 5.05 -24.35
N SER A 19 -13.52 6.10 -24.38
CA SER A 19 -13.75 6.96 -23.22
C SER A 19 -14.47 6.26 -22.05
N LEU A 20 -15.09 5.12 -22.29
CA LEU A 20 -15.73 4.28 -21.25
C LEU A 20 -14.79 3.22 -20.68
N ILE A 21 -13.58 3.10 -21.21
CA ILE A 21 -12.60 2.13 -20.74
C ILE A 21 -11.76 2.78 -19.63
N HIS A 22 -11.96 2.34 -18.41
CA HIS A 22 -11.13 2.75 -17.28
C HIS A 22 -10.00 1.73 -17.09
N THR A 23 -8.75 2.18 -17.04
CA THR A 23 -7.58 1.31 -16.83
C THR A 23 -6.94 1.56 -15.47
N ALA A 24 -6.52 2.78 -15.20
CA ALA A 24 -6.00 3.21 -13.92
C ALA A 24 -6.17 4.72 -13.72
N LEU A 25 -6.43 5.15 -12.50
CA LEU A 25 -6.54 6.55 -12.11
C LEU A 25 -5.90 6.79 -10.75
N PRO A 26 -5.14 7.88 -10.55
CA PRO A 26 -4.78 8.31 -9.20
C PRO A 26 -6.04 8.74 -8.45
N ALA A 27 -6.06 8.46 -7.15
CA ALA A 27 -7.21 8.75 -6.29
C ALA A 27 -6.77 9.11 -4.87
N THR A 28 -7.74 9.56 -4.08
CA THR A 28 -7.58 9.86 -2.66
C THR A 28 -8.57 9.06 -1.85
N VAL A 29 -8.10 8.48 -0.75
CA VAL A 29 -8.94 7.75 0.21
C VAL A 29 -9.84 8.74 0.95
N ILE A 30 -11.14 8.49 0.94
CA ILE A 30 -12.16 9.24 1.69
C ILE A 30 -12.45 8.58 3.02
N SER A 31 -12.53 7.24 3.03
CA SER A 31 -12.70 6.42 4.23
C SER A 31 -12.15 5.02 3.99
N PHE A 32 -11.77 4.34 5.07
CA PHE A 32 -11.29 2.96 5.04
C PHE A 32 -11.97 2.15 6.16
N ASP A 33 -12.43 0.98 5.81
CA ASP A 33 -12.94 -0.01 6.76
C ASP A 33 -11.93 -1.15 6.89
N ALA A 34 -11.27 -1.22 8.05
CA ALA A 34 -10.28 -2.24 8.34
C ALA A 34 -10.89 -3.66 8.50
N THR A 35 -12.19 -3.76 8.77
CA THR A 35 -12.86 -5.06 8.95
C THR A 35 -13.04 -5.76 7.62
N THR A 36 -13.40 -5.01 6.59
CA THR A 36 -13.62 -5.52 5.22
C THR A 36 -12.41 -5.31 4.33
N CYS A 37 -11.39 -4.56 4.79
CA CYS A 37 -10.23 -4.13 3.99
C CYS A 37 -10.64 -3.42 2.70
N ALA A 38 -11.67 -2.57 2.78
CA ALA A 38 -12.22 -1.82 1.66
C ALA A 38 -12.23 -0.32 1.94
N ALA A 39 -12.06 0.48 0.88
CA ALA A 39 -12.05 1.93 0.96
C ALA A 39 -13.17 2.57 0.13
N SER A 40 -13.58 3.77 0.54
CA SER A 40 -14.24 4.71 -0.35
C SER A 40 -13.18 5.66 -0.87
N VAL A 41 -13.12 5.85 -2.18
CA VAL A 41 -12.06 6.61 -2.85
C VAL A 41 -12.64 7.60 -3.83
N ARG A 42 -11.94 8.73 -4.04
CA ARG A 42 -12.29 9.70 -5.06
C ARG A 42 -11.16 9.80 -6.07
N PRO A 43 -11.41 9.51 -7.37
CA PRO A 43 -10.43 9.78 -8.42
C PRO A 43 -9.97 11.24 -8.38
N ALA A 44 -8.67 11.46 -8.58
CA ALA A 44 -8.05 12.79 -8.46
C ALA A 44 -8.00 13.55 -9.77
N LEU A 45 -8.32 12.88 -10.89
CA LEU A 45 -8.41 13.50 -12.20
C LEU A 45 -9.86 13.80 -12.55
N THR A 46 -10.07 14.76 -13.44
CA THR A 46 -11.39 15.10 -13.96
C THR A 46 -11.62 14.43 -15.31
N TYR A 47 -12.86 14.10 -15.60
CA TYR A 47 -13.29 13.63 -16.91
C TYR A 47 -13.52 14.81 -17.85
N TYR A 48 -12.93 14.76 -19.04
CA TYR A 48 -13.15 15.78 -20.08
C TYR A 48 -14.29 15.34 -21.00
N ARG A 49 -15.29 16.17 -21.09
CA ARG A 49 -16.42 15.96 -21.98
C ARG A 49 -16.14 16.55 -23.37
N SER A 50 -16.81 16.01 -24.38
CA SER A 50 -16.69 16.49 -25.77
C SER A 50 -17.16 17.95 -25.95
N ASP A 51 -17.93 18.50 -25.01
CA ASP A 51 -18.38 19.91 -24.98
C ASP A 51 -17.33 20.86 -24.36
N GLY A 52 -16.15 20.34 -24.00
CA GLY A 52 -15.06 21.10 -23.36
C GLY A 52 -15.20 21.30 -21.86
N ASN A 53 -16.30 20.82 -21.26
CA ASN A 53 -16.50 20.89 -19.82
C ASN A 53 -15.78 19.73 -19.11
N THR A 54 -15.38 19.96 -17.86
CA THR A 54 -14.83 18.93 -16.97
C THR A 54 -15.89 18.48 -15.98
N LEU A 55 -15.84 17.21 -15.61
CA LEU A 55 -16.69 16.61 -14.60
C LEU A 55 -15.82 15.81 -13.63
N ASP A 56 -16.07 16.00 -12.33
CA ASP A 56 -15.42 15.17 -11.32
C ASP A 56 -16.01 13.76 -11.32
N TYR A 57 -15.16 12.77 -11.16
CA TYR A 57 -15.62 11.41 -10.93
C TYR A 57 -16.35 11.28 -9.59
N PRO A 58 -17.38 10.45 -9.49
CA PRO A 58 -18.05 10.17 -8.23
C PRO A 58 -17.10 9.48 -7.24
N VAL A 59 -17.47 9.49 -5.97
CA VAL A 59 -16.81 8.63 -4.96
C VAL A 59 -17.19 7.18 -5.25
N ILE A 60 -16.18 6.33 -5.34
CA ILE A 60 -16.33 4.89 -5.51
C ILE A 60 -16.22 4.25 -4.13
N THR A 61 -17.20 3.46 -3.74
CA THR A 61 -17.29 2.84 -2.42
C THR A 61 -17.04 1.34 -2.49
N GLY A 62 -16.58 0.74 -1.38
CA GLY A 62 -16.38 -0.69 -1.29
C GLY A 62 -15.19 -1.22 -2.10
N VAL A 63 -14.24 -0.35 -2.46
CA VAL A 63 -13.07 -0.70 -3.26
C VAL A 63 -12.10 -1.53 -2.43
N PRO A 64 -11.79 -2.79 -2.79
CA PRO A 64 -10.80 -3.61 -2.10
C PRO A 64 -9.44 -2.94 -2.07
N VAL A 65 -8.82 -2.87 -0.88
CA VAL A 65 -7.47 -2.32 -0.72
C VAL A 65 -6.45 -3.45 -0.80
N PHE A 66 -5.48 -3.29 -1.68
CA PHE A 66 -4.37 -4.24 -1.78
C PHE A 66 -3.46 -4.16 -0.56
N MET A 67 -3.30 -5.31 0.13
CA MET A 67 -2.30 -5.53 1.17
C MET A 67 -1.45 -6.73 0.76
N PRO A 68 -0.11 -6.62 0.77
CA PRO A 68 0.76 -7.76 0.45
C PRO A 68 0.49 -8.94 1.38
N ARG A 69 0.06 -10.07 0.82
CA ARG A 69 -0.24 -11.29 1.60
C ARG A 69 -0.06 -12.56 0.78
N ALA A 70 0.32 -13.64 1.48
CA ALA A 70 0.31 -14.99 0.93
C ALA A 70 0.00 -15.97 2.08
N GLY A 71 -1.11 -16.71 1.97
CA GLY A 71 -1.61 -17.55 3.06
C GLY A 71 -1.87 -16.71 4.32
N GLU A 72 -1.25 -17.09 5.45
CA GLU A 72 -1.36 -16.37 6.71
C GLU A 72 -0.36 -15.20 6.84
N ALA A 73 0.71 -15.20 6.05
CA ALA A 73 1.70 -14.13 6.06
C ALA A 73 1.14 -12.88 5.38
N ARG A 74 1.31 -11.71 6.04
CA ARG A 74 0.83 -10.43 5.52
C ARG A 74 1.65 -9.27 6.04
N ILE A 75 1.72 -8.21 5.24
CA ILE A 75 2.17 -6.89 5.67
C ILE A 75 0.98 -5.95 5.61
N THR A 76 0.62 -5.33 6.73
CA THR A 76 -0.49 -4.40 6.82
C THR A 76 0.00 -3.06 7.33
N TYR A 77 -0.62 -1.99 6.88
CA TYR A 77 -0.36 -0.63 7.30
C TYR A 77 -1.69 0.11 7.50
N PRO A 78 -1.72 1.10 8.42
CA PRO A 78 -2.93 1.88 8.65
C PRO A 78 -3.22 2.77 7.44
N VAL A 79 -4.39 2.57 6.84
CA VAL A 79 -4.89 3.43 5.75
C VAL A 79 -5.77 4.52 6.37
N LYS A 80 -5.54 5.77 5.95
CA LYS A 80 -6.24 6.93 6.50
C LYS A 80 -6.91 7.74 5.41
N LYS A 81 -7.93 8.51 5.82
CA LYS A 81 -8.50 9.55 4.96
C LYS A 81 -7.41 10.52 4.53
N GLY A 82 -7.35 10.81 3.24
CA GLY A 82 -6.35 11.69 2.64
C GLY A 82 -5.15 10.96 2.02
N ASP A 83 -4.99 9.67 2.29
CA ASP A 83 -3.94 8.88 1.65
C ASP A 83 -4.15 8.83 0.14
N SER A 84 -3.07 8.99 -0.60
CA SER A 84 -3.08 8.84 -2.05
C SER A 84 -3.04 7.37 -2.44
N CYS A 85 -3.70 7.04 -3.53
CA CYS A 85 -3.74 5.68 -4.05
C CYS A 85 -3.82 5.67 -5.58
N LEU A 86 -3.54 4.52 -6.15
CA LEU A 86 -3.82 4.19 -7.54
C LEU A 86 -5.02 3.23 -7.58
N LEU A 87 -6.03 3.60 -8.36
CA LEU A 87 -7.10 2.69 -8.74
C LEU A 87 -6.68 1.94 -10.01
N VAL A 88 -6.83 0.64 -9.98
CA VAL A 88 -6.64 -0.23 -11.15
C VAL A 88 -7.98 -0.92 -11.41
N PHE A 89 -8.53 -0.73 -12.59
CA PHE A 89 -9.84 -1.26 -12.94
C PHE A 89 -9.75 -2.65 -13.56
N SER A 90 -10.65 -3.51 -13.16
CA SER A 90 -10.73 -4.87 -13.66
C SER A 90 -11.27 -4.92 -15.09
N GLU A 91 -10.78 -5.84 -15.90
CA GLU A 91 -11.38 -6.12 -17.21
C GLU A 91 -12.83 -6.60 -17.12
N ARG A 92 -13.18 -7.26 -16.01
CA ARG A 92 -14.49 -7.86 -15.76
C ARG A 92 -15.05 -7.39 -14.43
N SER A 93 -16.35 -7.55 -14.23
CA SER A 93 -16.99 -7.31 -12.95
C SER A 93 -16.30 -8.11 -11.84
N LEU A 94 -16.08 -7.46 -10.70
CA LEU A 94 -15.52 -8.07 -9.51
C LEU A 94 -16.58 -8.77 -8.64
N ASP A 95 -17.87 -8.56 -8.91
CA ASP A 95 -18.96 -9.06 -8.06
C ASP A 95 -18.94 -10.58 -7.94
N GLU A 96 -18.71 -11.30 -9.05
CA GLU A 96 -18.60 -12.75 -9.05
C GLU A 96 -17.46 -13.24 -8.14
N TRP A 97 -16.30 -12.60 -8.20
CA TRP A 97 -15.13 -12.96 -7.41
C TRP A 97 -15.28 -12.57 -5.93
N LEU A 98 -15.78 -11.37 -5.66
CA LEU A 98 -15.93 -10.84 -4.29
C LEU A 98 -17.06 -11.55 -3.52
N ASN A 99 -18.19 -11.78 -4.20
CA ASN A 99 -19.40 -12.30 -3.58
C ASN A 99 -19.57 -13.82 -3.78
N LYS A 100 -18.67 -14.45 -4.58
CA LYS A 100 -18.73 -15.88 -4.95
C LYS A 100 -20.09 -16.25 -5.54
N THR A 101 -20.63 -15.38 -6.37
CA THR A 101 -21.89 -15.60 -7.09
C THR A 101 -21.62 -16.24 -8.45
N GLU A 102 -22.61 -16.95 -9.00
CA GLU A 102 -22.56 -17.48 -10.37
C GLU A 102 -23.22 -16.52 -11.38
N GLU A 103 -23.60 -15.32 -10.96
CA GLU A 103 -24.19 -14.30 -11.83
C GLU A 103 -23.11 -13.67 -12.71
N HIS A 104 -23.22 -13.84 -14.01
CA HIS A 104 -22.33 -13.24 -14.99
C HIS A 104 -22.77 -11.81 -15.31
N ASP A 105 -22.05 -10.83 -14.77
CA ASP A 105 -22.21 -9.43 -15.13
C ASP A 105 -21.35 -9.12 -16.39
N PRO A 106 -21.96 -8.60 -17.48
CA PRO A 106 -21.24 -8.29 -18.70
C PRO A 106 -20.37 -7.02 -18.63
N ARG A 107 -20.36 -6.28 -17.53
CA ARG A 107 -19.55 -5.07 -17.34
C ARG A 107 -18.08 -5.36 -17.64
N ARG A 108 -17.43 -4.38 -18.24
CA ARG A 108 -15.99 -4.42 -18.56
C ARG A 108 -15.38 -3.06 -18.33
N PHE A 109 -14.23 -3.04 -17.68
CA PHE A 109 -13.48 -1.81 -17.38
C PHE A 109 -14.34 -0.74 -16.70
N ASP A 110 -15.26 -1.18 -15.86
CA ASP A 110 -16.19 -0.27 -15.18
C ASP A 110 -15.52 0.44 -14.03
N LEU A 111 -15.96 1.67 -13.79
CA LEU A 111 -15.43 2.52 -12.73
C LEU A 111 -15.61 1.90 -11.33
N THR A 112 -16.64 1.08 -11.13
CA THR A 112 -16.94 0.43 -9.85
C THR A 112 -16.13 -0.84 -9.60
N ASP A 113 -15.54 -1.43 -10.65
CA ASP A 113 -14.75 -2.65 -10.58
C ASP A 113 -13.24 -2.36 -10.42
N ALA A 114 -12.88 -1.71 -9.32
CA ALA A 114 -11.54 -1.22 -9.04
C ALA A 114 -10.86 -1.93 -7.86
N PHE A 115 -9.53 -1.98 -7.89
CA PHE A 115 -8.65 -2.26 -6.75
C PHE A 115 -7.93 -0.98 -6.35
N CYS A 116 -7.73 -0.79 -5.04
CA CYS A 116 -7.03 0.36 -4.48
C CYS A 116 -5.62 -0.03 -4.01
N PHE A 117 -4.61 0.56 -4.63
CA PHE A 117 -3.20 0.45 -4.22
C PHE A 117 -2.79 1.75 -3.53
N VAL A 118 -2.70 1.75 -2.20
CA VAL A 118 -2.32 2.94 -1.42
C VAL A 118 -0.82 3.18 -1.44
N GLY A 119 -0.39 4.42 -1.14
CA GLY A 119 1.01 4.81 -1.06
C GLY A 119 1.58 5.38 -2.35
N MET A 120 0.73 5.84 -3.27
CA MET A 120 1.17 6.55 -4.48
C MET A 120 1.51 8.01 -4.14
N CYS A 121 2.48 8.56 -4.84
CA CYS A 121 2.93 9.96 -4.68
C CYS A 121 3.34 10.30 -3.24
N PRO A 122 4.39 9.70 -2.70
CA PRO A 122 4.85 9.98 -1.35
C PRO A 122 5.22 11.46 -1.24
N THR A 123 4.68 12.13 -0.23
CA THR A 123 5.03 13.52 0.11
C THR A 123 6.21 13.61 1.05
N GLN A 124 6.66 12.48 1.58
CA GLN A 124 7.78 12.38 2.50
C GLN A 124 9.04 11.92 1.76
N ALA A 125 10.18 12.42 2.21
CA ALA A 125 11.47 11.93 1.72
C ALA A 125 11.64 10.46 2.10
N ILE A 126 12.19 9.69 1.19
CA ILE A 126 12.56 8.29 1.40
C ILE A 126 14.08 8.17 1.47
N SER A 127 14.60 7.14 2.12
CA SER A 127 16.02 6.81 2.02
C SER A 127 16.36 6.38 0.59
N ALA A 128 17.48 6.87 0.07
CA ALA A 128 18.00 6.44 -1.23
C ALA A 128 18.84 5.14 -1.13
N GLU A 129 19.20 4.74 0.09
CA GLU A 129 20.16 3.65 0.34
C GLU A 129 19.55 2.52 1.17
N ASN A 130 18.75 2.86 2.19
CA ASN A 130 18.22 1.88 3.15
C ASN A 130 16.84 1.37 2.75
N VAL A 131 16.57 0.12 3.09
CA VAL A 131 15.20 -0.41 3.11
C VAL A 131 14.61 -0.09 4.48
N GLU A 132 13.44 0.57 4.52
CA GLU A 132 12.86 1.09 5.76
C GLU A 132 11.39 0.66 5.93
N LEU A 133 11.05 0.31 7.17
CA LEU A 133 9.67 0.17 7.65
C LEU A 133 9.47 1.22 8.75
N ILE A 134 8.63 2.22 8.48
CA ILE A 134 8.44 3.37 9.37
C ILE A 134 6.96 3.51 9.73
N ASN A 135 6.69 3.72 11.01
CA ASN A 135 5.37 4.12 11.50
C ASN A 135 5.52 5.16 12.62
N GLY A 136 5.31 6.43 12.27
CA GLY A 136 5.54 7.55 13.19
C GLY A 136 6.99 7.65 13.64
N GLY A 137 7.25 7.56 14.94
CA GLY A 137 8.60 7.63 15.52
C GLY A 137 9.32 6.29 15.61
N THR A 138 8.70 5.17 15.18
CA THR A 138 9.30 3.84 15.22
C THR A 138 9.74 3.41 13.83
N ALA A 139 10.95 2.87 13.72
CA ALA A 139 11.51 2.45 12.45
C ALA A 139 12.33 1.15 12.56
N ILE A 140 12.35 0.37 11.48
CA ILE A 140 13.34 -0.67 11.22
C ILE A 140 14.02 -0.30 9.90
N SER A 141 15.34 -0.18 9.91
CA SER A 141 16.14 0.18 8.75
C SER A 141 17.20 -0.88 8.50
N LEU A 142 17.26 -1.38 7.27
CA LEU A 142 18.31 -2.29 6.81
C LEU A 142 19.28 -1.49 5.94
N THR A 143 20.55 -1.48 6.34
CA THR A 143 21.59 -0.73 5.63
C THR A 143 22.36 -1.61 4.64
N PRO A 144 22.93 -1.04 3.56
CA PRO A 144 23.74 -1.81 2.62
C PRO A 144 25.00 -2.40 3.24
N GLU A 145 25.49 -1.85 4.38
CA GLU A 145 26.64 -2.37 5.13
C GLU A 145 26.32 -3.61 5.98
N GLY A 146 25.06 -4.07 5.99
CA GLY A 146 24.62 -5.27 6.68
C GLY A 146 24.15 -5.06 8.12
N ALA A 147 23.82 -3.83 8.50
CA ALA A 147 23.21 -3.54 9.81
C ALA A 147 21.68 -3.50 9.74
N VAL A 148 21.04 -3.91 10.84
CA VAL A 148 19.61 -3.68 11.11
C VAL A 148 19.51 -2.72 12.27
N ASN A 149 19.00 -1.52 12.00
CA ASN A 149 18.77 -0.50 13.02
C ASN A 149 17.29 -0.47 13.41
N ILE A 150 17.02 -0.48 14.71
CA ILE A 150 15.67 -0.37 15.25
C ILE A 150 15.59 0.90 16.08
N THR A 151 14.66 1.78 15.73
CA THR A 151 14.34 3.00 16.50
C THR A 151 13.02 2.79 17.21
N GLY A 152 13.02 2.88 18.54
CA GLY A 152 11.88 2.63 19.42
C GLY A 152 12.14 1.50 20.40
N ASP A 153 11.15 1.23 21.26
CA ASP A 153 11.21 0.13 22.21
C ASP A 153 10.95 -1.22 21.55
N VAL A 154 11.71 -2.25 21.95
CA VAL A 154 11.56 -3.61 21.43
C VAL A 154 11.06 -4.53 22.55
N ASN A 155 9.85 -5.08 22.37
CA ASN A 155 9.27 -6.07 23.26
C ASN A 155 9.33 -7.45 22.61
N ILE A 156 10.02 -8.39 23.24
CA ILE A 156 10.21 -9.76 22.70
C ILE A 156 9.49 -10.76 23.60
N THR A 157 8.53 -11.49 23.02
CA THR A 157 7.90 -12.65 23.68
C THR A 157 8.52 -13.91 23.07
N GLY A 158 9.42 -14.53 23.79
CA GLY A 158 10.20 -15.68 23.32
C GLY A 158 11.67 -15.58 23.75
N SER A 159 12.53 -16.37 23.11
CA SER A 159 13.96 -16.41 23.41
C SER A 159 14.74 -15.59 22.39
N VAL A 160 15.85 -15.01 22.83
CA VAL A 160 16.85 -14.36 21.98
C VAL A 160 18.16 -15.14 22.06
N THR A 161 18.68 -15.56 20.93
CA THR A 161 19.99 -16.19 20.82
C THR A 161 20.94 -15.25 20.08
N VAL A 162 22.05 -14.87 20.70
CA VAL A 162 23.07 -13.99 20.15
C VAL A 162 24.38 -14.76 20.09
N THR A 163 25.03 -14.83 18.91
CA THR A 163 26.32 -15.48 18.73
C THR A 163 27.51 -14.58 19.06
N GLY A 164 27.28 -13.28 19.10
CA GLY A 164 28.26 -12.26 19.51
C GLY A 164 28.00 -11.78 20.94
N ASP A 165 28.39 -10.55 21.20
CA ASP A 165 28.13 -9.89 22.48
C ASP A 165 26.85 -9.04 22.44
N VAL A 166 26.26 -8.84 23.60
CA VAL A 166 25.21 -7.86 23.85
C VAL A 166 25.77 -6.76 24.74
N THR A 167 25.78 -5.55 24.21
CA THR A 167 26.24 -4.37 24.97
C THR A 167 25.04 -3.48 25.33
N ALA A 168 24.85 -3.23 26.61
CA ALA A 168 23.81 -2.33 27.13
C ALA A 168 24.45 -1.24 28.01
N GLY A 169 24.26 0.04 27.60
CA GLY A 169 24.84 1.17 28.34
C GLY A 169 26.38 1.13 28.48
N GLY A 170 27.07 0.52 27.53
CA GLY A 170 28.52 0.33 27.53
C GLY A 170 29.01 -0.90 28.32
N VAL A 171 28.08 -1.70 28.87
CA VAL A 171 28.41 -2.94 29.61
C VAL A 171 28.20 -4.15 28.70
N SER A 172 29.27 -4.94 28.52
CA SER A 172 29.23 -6.19 27.76
C SER A 172 28.59 -7.32 28.57
N LEU A 173 27.67 -8.07 27.98
CA LEU A 173 27.08 -9.23 28.65
C LEU A 173 28.09 -10.37 28.82
N VAL A 174 29.02 -10.52 27.88
CA VAL A 174 30.00 -11.62 27.84
C VAL A 174 31.22 -11.35 28.73
N SER A 175 31.65 -10.09 28.87
CA SER A 175 32.96 -9.77 29.49
C SER A 175 32.89 -8.85 30.74
N HIS A 176 31.69 -8.43 31.19
CA HIS A 176 31.60 -7.58 32.37
C HIS A 176 32.02 -8.31 33.64
N THR A 177 32.57 -7.58 34.59
CA THR A 177 32.96 -8.07 35.90
C THR A 177 32.37 -7.18 36.99
N HIS A 178 32.28 -7.70 38.22
CA HIS A 178 31.83 -6.96 39.37
C HIS A 178 32.97 -6.75 40.36
N THR A 179 33.05 -5.60 40.98
CA THR A 179 34.00 -5.32 42.04
C THR A 179 33.34 -5.63 43.38
N CYS A 180 33.97 -6.44 44.22
CA CYS A 180 33.55 -6.73 45.58
C CYS A 180 34.71 -6.43 46.58
N PRO A 181 34.46 -6.37 47.90
CA PRO A 181 35.49 -6.09 48.88
C PRO A 181 36.70 -7.03 48.84
N ASP A 182 36.50 -8.28 48.38
CA ASP A 182 37.51 -9.33 48.34
C ASP A 182 38.18 -9.47 46.97
N GLY A 183 37.86 -8.58 46.00
CA GLY A 183 38.45 -8.60 44.67
C GLY A 183 37.45 -8.35 43.52
N VAL A 184 37.80 -8.80 42.32
CA VAL A 184 36.95 -8.71 41.11
C VAL A 184 36.47 -10.08 40.72
N THR A 185 35.22 -10.24 40.30
CA THR A 185 34.67 -11.51 39.81
C THR A 185 35.29 -11.89 38.48
N SER A 186 35.21 -13.16 38.08
CA SER A 186 35.40 -13.57 36.71
C SER A 186 34.28 -13.02 35.78
N ALA A 187 34.52 -13.04 34.47
CA ALA A 187 33.47 -12.82 33.50
C ALA A 187 32.36 -13.92 33.64
N PRO A 188 31.14 -13.65 33.19
CA PRO A 188 30.10 -14.67 33.14
C PRO A 188 30.53 -15.91 32.33
N ASN A 189 30.13 -17.09 32.77
CA ASN A 189 30.44 -18.37 32.09
C ASN A 189 29.33 -18.70 31.07
#